data_6f5a121649ee1df4348f42ca1bed3018
#
_entry.id   6f5a121649ee1df4348f42ca1bed3018
#
_cell.length_a   1.000
_cell.length_b   1.000
_cell.length_c   1.000
_cell.angle_alpha   90.00
_cell.angle_beta   90.00
_cell.angle_gamma   90.00
#
_symmetry.space_group_name_H-M   'P 1'
#
loop_
_entity.id
_entity.type
_entity.pdbx_description
1 polymer ?
#
loop_
_entity_poly.entity_id
_entity_poly.type
_entity_poly.pdbx_seq_one_letter_code
_entity_poly.pdbx_strand_id
1 'polypeptide(L)'
;MKLKLIRNTSTKGFTEGKLYINGIFECYTIEDEDRKLEDGNAKIQNLSAIPKGIYKLTISMSNRFKKFLIEVLGVKGFVGIRMHPGNSSKDTEGCIIVGSINDRTNDDWVGGSRIAYEKLHKKVKTALSNKESVTLEIV
;
A
#
# COMPACT_ATOMS: atom_id res chain seq x y z
N MET A 1 -10.89 -12.08 3.33
CA MET A 1 -10.98 -10.70 2.78
C MET A 1 -9.93 -10.52 1.70
N LYS A 2 -10.35 -10.04 0.55
CA LYS A 2 -9.45 -9.81 -0.59
C LYS A 2 -9.34 -8.32 -0.88
N LEU A 3 -8.14 -7.79 -0.75
CA LEU A 3 -7.82 -6.44 -1.17
C LEU A 3 -7.19 -6.49 -2.57
N LYS A 4 -7.54 -5.54 -3.41
CA LYS A 4 -6.95 -5.40 -4.74
C LYS A 4 -6.51 -3.96 -4.96
N LEU A 5 -5.23 -3.78 -5.22
CA LEU A 5 -4.65 -2.49 -5.56
C LEU A 5 -4.44 -2.46 -7.07
N ILE A 6 -5.15 -1.57 -7.73
CA ILE A 6 -5.01 -1.34 -9.17
C ILE A 6 -4.15 -0.09 -9.34
N ARG A 7 -2.94 -0.27 -9.83
CA ARG A 7 -2.02 0.83 -10.08
C ARG A 7 -2.36 1.51 -11.40
N ASN A 8 -2.34 2.83 -11.38
CA ASN A 8 -2.35 3.64 -12.59
C ASN A 8 -0.93 3.70 -13.14
N THR A 9 -0.77 4.28 -14.32
CA THR A 9 0.56 4.45 -14.90
C THR A 9 1.45 5.28 -13.97
N SER A 10 2.60 4.73 -13.62
CA SER A 10 3.59 5.41 -12.81
C SER A 10 4.45 6.31 -13.68
N THR A 11 4.59 7.55 -13.27
CA THR A 11 5.47 8.52 -13.92
C THR A 11 6.13 9.41 -12.87
N LYS A 12 7.30 9.96 -13.19
CA LYS A 12 7.97 10.98 -12.37
C LYS A 12 8.26 10.55 -10.93
N GLY A 13 8.52 9.27 -10.69
CA GLY A 13 8.98 8.80 -9.39
C GLY A 13 7.89 8.40 -8.42
N PHE A 14 6.63 8.33 -8.84
CA PHE A 14 5.54 7.87 -7.98
C PHE A 14 4.50 7.06 -8.74
N THR A 15 3.68 6.33 -8.00
CA THR A 15 2.59 5.51 -8.56
C THR A 15 1.30 5.82 -7.82
N GLU A 16 0.28 6.25 -8.57
CA GLU A 16 -1.09 6.37 -8.07
C GLU A 16 -1.82 5.04 -8.22
N GLY A 17 -2.75 4.78 -7.31
CA GLY A 17 -3.59 3.59 -7.41
C GLY A 17 -4.90 3.74 -6.69
N LYS A 18 -5.73 2.71 -6.87
CA LYS A 18 -7.02 2.57 -6.17
C LYS A 18 -7.06 1.22 -5.48
N LEU A 19 -7.49 1.22 -4.24
CA LEU A 19 -7.63 0.02 -3.43
C LEU A 19 -9.08 -0.37 -3.30
N TYR A 20 -9.36 -1.65 -3.51
CA TYR A 20 -10.69 -2.24 -3.42
C TYR A 20 -10.67 -3.34 -2.36
N ILE A 21 -11.76 -3.48 -1.61
CA ILE A 21 -11.98 -4.58 -0.68
C ILE A 21 -13.17 -5.40 -1.19
N ASN A 22 -12.93 -6.68 -1.50
CA ASN A 22 -13.95 -7.58 -2.04
C ASN A 22 -14.73 -6.96 -3.20
N GLY A 23 -14.00 -6.26 -4.08
CA GLY A 23 -14.56 -5.61 -5.26
C GLY A 23 -15.15 -4.22 -5.06
N ILE A 24 -15.18 -3.71 -3.83
CA ILE A 24 -15.76 -2.41 -3.50
C ILE A 24 -14.63 -1.40 -3.27
N PHE A 25 -14.72 -0.23 -3.91
CA PHE A 25 -13.72 0.82 -3.74
C PHE A 25 -13.56 1.22 -2.28
N GLU A 26 -12.32 1.26 -1.81
CA GLU A 26 -12.01 1.63 -0.43
C GLU A 26 -11.33 3.00 -0.35
N CYS A 27 -10.23 3.18 -1.06
CA CYS A 27 -9.44 4.41 -0.97
C CYS A 27 -8.44 4.51 -2.12
N TYR A 28 -7.79 5.66 -2.21
CA TYR A 28 -6.66 5.88 -3.13
C TYR A 28 -5.35 5.48 -2.48
N THR A 29 -4.33 5.24 -3.31
CA THR A 29 -2.99 4.90 -2.85
C THR A 29 -1.92 5.72 -3.56
N ILE A 30 -0.81 5.95 -2.86
CA ILE A 30 0.43 6.48 -3.42
C ILE A 30 1.57 5.56 -3.01
N GLU A 31 2.44 5.26 -3.94
CA GLU A 31 3.65 4.47 -3.76
C GLU A 31 4.81 5.14 -4.48
N ASP A 32 6.02 4.66 -4.23
CA ASP A 32 7.18 4.97 -5.06
C ASP A 32 6.96 4.51 -6.51
N GLU A 33 7.89 4.78 -7.37
CA GLU A 33 7.80 4.41 -8.79
C GLU A 33 7.68 2.89 -8.96
N ASP A 34 6.72 2.48 -9.77
CA ASP A 34 6.58 1.09 -10.19
C ASP A 34 7.66 0.79 -11.24
N ARG A 35 8.74 0.15 -10.82
CA ARG A 35 9.88 -0.19 -11.67
C ARG A 35 9.77 -1.56 -12.31
N LYS A 36 8.58 -2.17 -12.22
CA LYS A 36 8.29 -3.51 -12.78
C LYS A 36 9.29 -4.54 -12.27
N LEU A 37 9.46 -4.58 -10.96
CA LEU A 37 10.39 -5.52 -10.33
C LEU A 37 9.97 -6.97 -10.54
N GLU A 38 8.67 -7.22 -10.75
CA GLU A 38 8.14 -8.56 -11.07
C GLU A 38 8.71 -9.08 -12.41
N ASP A 39 9.14 -8.20 -13.30
CA ASP A 39 9.73 -8.55 -14.60
C ASP A 39 11.26 -8.73 -14.52
N GLY A 40 11.84 -8.68 -13.32
CA GLY A 40 13.27 -8.86 -13.12
C GLY A 40 14.10 -7.59 -13.20
N ASN A 41 13.45 -6.42 -13.27
CA ASN A 41 14.16 -5.15 -13.28
C ASN A 41 14.83 -4.86 -11.94
N ALA A 42 15.90 -4.08 -11.95
CA ALA A 42 16.65 -3.76 -10.76
C ALA A 42 15.90 -2.78 -9.84
N LYS A 43 15.90 -3.11 -8.54
CA LYS A 43 15.38 -2.24 -7.50
C LYS A 43 16.33 -1.06 -7.28
N ILE A 44 15.76 0.14 -7.13
CA ILE A 44 16.49 1.31 -6.62
C ILE A 44 16.11 1.47 -5.16
N GLN A 45 17.07 1.35 -4.26
CA GLN A 45 16.84 1.40 -2.83
C GLN A 45 16.11 2.69 -2.43
N ASN A 46 15.06 2.54 -1.62
CA ASN A 46 14.22 3.63 -1.09
C ASN A 46 13.39 4.38 -2.15
N LEU A 47 13.43 3.97 -3.41
CA LEU A 47 12.77 4.67 -4.52
C LEU A 47 11.96 3.72 -5.41
N SER A 48 11.61 2.54 -4.90
CA SER A 48 10.88 1.54 -5.68
C SER A 48 9.62 1.08 -4.95
N ALA A 49 8.50 1.01 -5.69
CA ALA A 49 7.33 0.30 -5.23
C ALA A 49 7.60 -1.22 -5.24
N ILE A 50 6.87 -1.95 -4.41
CA ILE A 50 7.02 -3.42 -4.34
C ILE A 50 6.51 -4.06 -5.63
N PRO A 51 6.98 -5.28 -5.97
CA PRO A 51 6.53 -5.96 -7.17
C PRO A 51 5.03 -6.22 -7.17
N LYS A 52 4.42 -6.25 -8.34
CA LYS A 52 3.06 -6.77 -8.50
C LYS A 52 3.01 -8.23 -8.07
N GLY A 53 1.91 -8.66 -7.51
CA GLY A 53 1.73 -10.02 -7.04
C GLY A 53 0.64 -10.13 -6.01
N ILE A 54 0.58 -11.30 -5.35
CA ILE A 54 -0.39 -11.58 -4.30
C ILE A 54 0.37 -11.77 -2.99
N TYR A 55 -0.05 -11.03 -1.97
CA TYR A 55 0.61 -11.00 -0.67
C TYR A 55 -0.40 -11.29 0.44
N LYS A 56 0.06 -11.90 1.51
CA LYS A 56 -0.72 -11.98 2.75
C LYS A 56 -0.52 -10.72 3.57
N LEU A 57 -1.57 -10.29 4.25
CA LEU A 57 -1.52 -9.18 5.18
C LEU A 57 -1.66 -9.66 6.61
N THR A 58 -0.98 -8.97 7.51
CA THR A 58 -1.18 -9.10 8.95
C THR A 58 -1.11 -7.72 9.59
N ILE A 59 -1.30 -7.65 10.90
CA ILE A 59 -1.06 -6.44 11.68
C ILE A 59 0.01 -6.79 12.71
N SER A 60 1.07 -5.99 12.73
CA SER A 60 2.21 -6.21 13.62
C SER A 60 2.80 -4.89 14.08
N MET A 61 3.62 -4.95 15.14
CA MET A 61 4.29 -3.76 15.68
C MET A 61 5.35 -3.27 14.70
N SER A 62 5.25 -2.02 14.29
CA SER A 62 6.30 -1.35 13.53
C SER A 62 7.30 -0.71 14.49
N ASN A 63 8.57 -1.10 14.39
CA ASN A 63 9.63 -0.50 15.19
C ASN A 63 9.85 0.96 14.82
N ARG A 64 9.70 1.30 13.55
CA ARG A 64 9.87 2.66 13.05
C ARG A 64 8.77 3.60 13.53
N PHE A 65 7.51 3.18 13.40
CA PHE A 65 6.36 4.02 13.74
C PHE A 65 5.85 3.80 15.17
N LYS A 66 6.34 2.77 15.85
CA LYS A 66 5.96 2.39 17.21
C LYS A 66 4.45 2.20 17.39
N LYS A 67 3.83 1.61 16.37
CA LYS A 67 2.40 1.34 16.29
C LYS A 67 2.16 -0.01 15.64
N PHE A 68 1.01 -0.61 15.93
CA PHE A 68 0.53 -1.78 15.20
C PHE A 68 -0.03 -1.34 13.85
N LEU A 69 0.66 -1.71 12.79
CA LEU A 69 0.30 -1.33 11.42
C LEU A 69 0.08 -2.57 10.56
N ILE A 70 -0.68 -2.39 9.48
CA ILE A 70 -0.85 -3.42 8.46
C ILE A 70 0.51 -3.70 7.83
N GLU A 71 0.89 -4.97 7.81
CA GLU A 71 2.14 -5.44 7.20
C GLU A 71 1.86 -6.29 5.97
N VAL A 72 2.62 -6.05 4.91
CA VAL A 72 2.59 -6.84 3.68
C VAL A 72 3.70 -7.88 3.78
N LEU A 73 3.32 -9.16 3.85
CA LEU A 73 4.27 -10.24 4.13
C LEU A 73 4.89 -10.82 2.86
N GLY A 74 6.12 -11.29 2.99
CA GLY A 74 6.79 -12.06 1.95
C GLY A 74 7.14 -11.28 0.70
N VAL A 75 7.42 -10.00 0.81
CA VAL A 75 7.79 -9.17 -0.35
C VAL A 75 9.25 -9.40 -0.70
N LYS A 76 9.49 -9.99 -1.87
CA LYS A 76 10.84 -10.29 -2.33
C LYS A 76 11.68 -9.02 -2.47
N GLY A 77 12.85 -9.01 -1.83
CA GLY A 77 13.78 -7.88 -1.90
C GLY A 77 13.44 -6.71 -0.98
N PHE A 78 12.42 -6.85 -0.13
CA PHE A 78 12.01 -5.81 0.81
C PHE A 78 11.83 -6.39 2.21
N VAL A 79 12.01 -5.54 3.21
CA VAL A 79 11.80 -5.88 4.62
C VAL A 79 10.89 -4.81 5.24
N GLY A 80 9.90 -5.26 6.01
CA GLY A 80 9.06 -4.35 6.80
C GLY A 80 8.12 -3.49 5.98
N ILE A 81 7.60 -4.00 4.88
CA ILE A 81 6.63 -3.26 4.05
C ILE A 81 5.31 -3.15 4.78
N ARG A 82 4.80 -1.93 4.83
CA ARG A 82 3.58 -1.56 5.54
C ARG A 82 2.61 -0.81 4.65
N MET A 83 1.36 -0.78 5.07
CA MET A 83 0.41 0.25 4.63
C MET A 83 0.33 1.26 5.78
N HIS A 84 0.45 2.54 5.49
CA HIS A 84 0.45 3.57 6.52
C HIS A 84 -0.01 4.93 5.99
N PRO A 85 -0.32 5.89 6.90
CA PRO A 85 -0.66 7.26 6.48
C PRO A 85 0.53 8.02 5.90
N GLY A 86 0.24 9.01 5.09
CA GLY A 86 1.19 9.93 4.47
C GLY A 86 0.49 10.73 3.37
N ASN A 87 1.24 11.56 2.65
CA ASN A 87 0.66 12.40 1.60
C ASN A 87 1.27 12.17 0.22
N SER A 88 2.53 11.74 0.15
CA SER A 88 3.22 11.60 -1.12
C SER A 88 4.25 10.47 -1.06
N SER A 89 4.84 10.15 -2.21
CA SER A 89 5.91 9.15 -2.29
C SER A 89 7.13 9.52 -1.45
N LYS A 90 7.28 10.79 -1.10
CA LYS A 90 8.37 11.24 -0.22
C LYS A 90 8.19 10.78 1.23
N ASP A 91 7.01 10.35 1.59
CA ASP A 91 6.69 9.84 2.92
C ASP A 91 6.89 8.33 3.03
N THR A 92 7.43 7.68 2.01
CA THR A 92 7.58 6.23 2.00
C THR A 92 8.87 5.78 1.32
N GLU A 93 9.29 4.58 1.65
CA GLU A 93 10.42 3.86 1.06
C GLU A 93 9.97 2.45 0.69
N GLY A 94 9.01 2.35 -0.24
CA GLY A 94 8.42 1.10 -0.69
C GLY A 94 7.09 0.74 -0.04
N CYS A 95 6.71 1.38 1.05
CA CYS A 95 5.41 1.17 1.69
C CYS A 95 4.27 1.79 0.88
N ILE A 96 3.04 1.32 1.14
CA ILE A 96 1.84 1.79 0.46
C ILE A 96 1.15 2.83 1.33
N ILE A 97 1.01 4.04 0.82
CA ILE A 97 0.28 5.12 1.48
C ILE A 97 -1.16 5.13 0.98
N VAL A 98 -2.11 5.28 1.89
CA VAL A 98 -3.54 5.34 1.57
C VAL A 98 -4.10 6.73 1.84
N GLY A 99 -5.15 7.10 1.10
CA GLY A 99 -5.83 8.38 1.28
C GLY A 99 -7.26 8.33 0.75
N SER A 100 -8.12 9.18 1.30
CA SER A 100 -9.52 9.26 0.87
C SER A 100 -9.75 10.27 -0.24
N ILE A 101 -8.76 11.13 -0.52
CA ILE A 101 -8.86 12.21 -1.50
C ILE A 101 -7.71 12.11 -2.50
N ASN A 102 -8.05 12.14 -3.78
CA ASN A 102 -7.08 12.27 -4.87
C ASN A 102 -7.70 13.15 -5.96
N ASP A 103 -7.82 14.45 -5.66
CA ASP A 103 -8.40 15.45 -6.56
C ASP A 103 -7.34 16.16 -7.42
N ARG A 104 -6.08 15.74 -7.29
CA ARG A 104 -4.95 16.28 -8.05
C ARG A 104 -4.43 15.21 -8.99
N THR A 105 -5.09 15.07 -10.15
CA THR A 105 -4.73 14.07 -11.15
C THR A 105 -3.26 14.19 -11.57
N ASN A 106 -2.55 13.07 -11.60
CA ASN A 106 -1.13 12.98 -11.95
C ASN A 106 -0.21 13.80 -11.02
N ASP A 107 -0.64 14.01 -9.78
CA ASP A 107 0.19 14.64 -8.77
C ASP A 107 0.58 13.59 -7.72
N ASP A 108 1.77 13.72 -7.17
CA ASP A 108 2.29 12.86 -6.11
C ASP A 108 1.66 13.27 -4.77
N TRP A 109 0.35 13.01 -4.62
CA TRP A 109 -0.38 13.46 -3.46
C TRP A 109 -1.66 12.66 -3.22
N VAL A 110 -1.93 12.35 -1.96
CA VAL A 110 -3.25 11.92 -1.46
C VAL A 110 -3.57 12.68 -0.18
N GLY A 111 -4.85 12.92 0.05
CA GLY A 111 -5.33 13.59 1.26
C GLY A 111 -6.26 12.69 2.06
N GLY A 112 -6.65 13.17 3.26
CA GLY A 112 -7.50 12.40 4.17
C GLY A 112 -6.89 11.07 4.57
N SER A 113 -5.58 11.00 4.63
CA SER A 113 -4.84 9.75 4.77
C SER A 113 -5.09 9.07 6.11
N ARG A 114 -5.08 9.83 7.20
CA ARG A 114 -5.31 9.27 8.53
C ARG A 114 -6.69 8.62 8.63
N ILE A 115 -7.72 9.30 8.14
CA ILE A 115 -9.10 8.79 8.14
C ILE A 115 -9.20 7.52 7.28
N ALA A 116 -8.64 7.56 6.08
CA ALA A 116 -8.63 6.40 5.19
C ALA A 116 -7.92 5.22 5.82
N TYR A 117 -6.77 5.47 6.45
CA TYR A 117 -6.01 4.41 7.09
C TYR A 117 -6.73 3.82 8.31
N GLU A 118 -7.33 4.65 9.14
CA GLU A 118 -8.10 4.16 10.30
C GLU A 118 -9.25 3.25 9.88
N LYS A 119 -9.97 3.61 8.83
CA LYS A 119 -11.05 2.78 8.27
C LYS A 119 -10.52 1.46 7.74
N LEU A 120 -9.45 1.50 6.96
CA LEU A 120 -8.82 0.30 6.40
C LEU A 120 -8.29 -0.60 7.50
N HIS A 121 -7.56 -0.04 8.44
CA HIS A 121 -6.98 -0.77 9.56
C HIS A 121 -8.05 -1.50 10.37
N LYS A 122 -9.16 -0.81 10.66
CA LYS A 122 -10.28 -1.41 11.39
C LYS A 122 -10.87 -2.61 10.65
N LYS A 123 -11.06 -2.50 9.35
CA LYS A 123 -11.59 -3.58 8.51
C LYS A 123 -10.66 -4.78 8.48
N VAL A 124 -9.38 -4.54 8.28
CA VAL A 124 -8.36 -5.62 8.26
C VAL A 124 -8.26 -6.27 9.64
N LYS A 125 -8.21 -5.47 10.69
CA LYS A 125 -8.15 -5.98 12.07
C LYS A 125 -9.36 -6.85 12.40
N THR A 126 -10.57 -6.43 12.03
CA THR A 126 -11.80 -7.20 12.25
C THR A 126 -11.74 -8.55 11.52
N ALA A 127 -11.32 -8.53 10.24
CA ALA A 127 -11.20 -9.77 9.47
C ALA A 127 -10.20 -10.74 10.11
N LEU A 128 -9.04 -10.25 10.51
CA LEU A 128 -8.02 -11.07 11.17
C LEU A 128 -8.52 -11.61 12.52
N SER A 129 -9.25 -10.81 13.29
CA SER A 129 -9.83 -11.23 14.57
C SER A 129 -10.86 -12.33 14.38
N ASN A 130 -11.56 -12.34 13.25
CA ASN A 130 -12.50 -13.39 12.87
C ASN A 130 -11.82 -14.59 12.20
N LYS A 131 -10.50 -14.65 12.27
CA LYS A 131 -9.69 -15.72 11.67
C LYS A 131 -9.85 -15.83 10.15
N GLU A 132 -10.24 -14.75 9.49
CA GLU A 132 -10.19 -14.66 8.03
C GLU A 132 -8.76 -14.44 7.57
N SER A 133 -8.39 -15.07 6.48
CA SER A 133 -7.17 -14.72 5.78
C SER A 133 -7.40 -13.41 5.01
N VAL A 134 -6.43 -12.51 5.05
CA VAL A 134 -6.48 -11.24 4.34
C VAL A 134 -5.35 -11.22 3.32
N THR A 135 -5.69 -10.99 2.05
CA THR A 135 -4.72 -10.95 0.96
C THR A 135 -4.78 -9.62 0.24
N LEU A 136 -3.65 -9.22 -0.33
CA LEU A 136 -3.52 -8.04 -1.19
C LEU A 136 -2.99 -8.49 -2.55
N GLU A 137 -3.77 -8.26 -3.59
CA GLU A 137 -3.32 -8.43 -4.97
C GLU A 137 -2.97 -7.06 -5.54
N ILE A 138 -1.78 -6.93 -6.12
CA ILE A 138 -1.34 -5.71 -6.81
C ILE A 138 -1.25 -5.99 -8.30
N VAL A 139 -1.98 -5.23 -9.08
CA VAL A 139 -2.01 -5.35 -10.53
C VAL A 139 -1.69 -4.04 -11.25
#